data_cb5ba8d2bb77b05df79968d3ca54ba1d
#
_entry.id   cb5ba8d2bb77b05df79968d3ca54ba1d
#
_cell.length_a   1.000
_cell.length_b   1.000
_cell.length_c   1.000
_cell.angle_alpha   90.00
_cell.angle_beta   90.00
_cell.angle_gamma   90.00
#
_symmetry.space_group_name_H-M   'P 1'
#
loop_
_entity.id
_entity.type
_entity.pdbx_description
1 polymer ?
#
loop_
_entity_poly.entity_id
_entity_poly.type
_entity_poly.pdbx_seq_one_letter_code
_entity_poly.pdbx_strand_id
1 'polypeptide(L)'
;MCIRDRYRGERIGVHDFYDHWKDEVPNEIDADAEDMVISTLKFKNGAVGQWTSFYAAHGQATQYGMIYGSKGSITPAKNRRGDELTVTIDGVGPISGDEVLELVPDFHLDELPARLFGSDRLGSYNRPTGDSDRFLVALEYYELGQCIADGTVPEVDAYTGRKDLAVCNAALESSVLGRPVTIEEIENEETAQYEASINAHWNI
;
A
#
# COMPACT_ATOMS: atom_id res chain seq x y z
N MET A 1 11.06 -16.27 1.14
CA MET A 1 12.36 -16.46 0.45
C MET A 1 12.83 -15.06 0.09
N CYS A 2 13.86 -14.58 0.76
CA CYS A 2 14.46 -13.28 0.46
C CYS A 2 15.58 -13.50 -0.53
N ILE A 3 15.60 -12.75 -1.60
CA ILE A 3 16.71 -12.75 -2.55
C ILE A 3 17.55 -11.53 -2.20
N ARG A 4 18.78 -11.76 -1.72
CA ARG A 4 19.79 -10.71 -1.57
C ARG A 4 20.44 -10.50 -2.92
N ASP A 5 20.31 -9.32 -3.48
CA ASP A 5 20.92 -9.01 -4.76
C ASP A 5 21.99 -7.93 -4.61
N ARG A 6 23.05 -8.02 -5.42
CA ARG A 6 24.06 -6.98 -5.54
C ARG A 6 23.54 -5.91 -6.50
N TYR A 7 23.27 -4.73 -5.98
CA TYR A 7 22.88 -3.60 -6.79
C TYR A 7 24.11 -3.01 -7.49
N ARG A 8 24.14 -3.02 -8.81
CA ARG A 8 25.07 -2.22 -9.60
C ARG A 8 24.40 -0.90 -9.97
N GLY A 9 25.09 0.21 -9.71
CA GLY A 9 24.59 1.58 -9.81
C GLY A 9 24.01 2.07 -11.15
N GLU A 10 23.92 1.21 -12.16
CA GLU A 10 23.34 1.52 -13.47
C GLU A 10 21.82 1.75 -13.46
N ARG A 11 21.16 1.49 -12.34
CA ARG A 11 19.72 1.71 -12.18
C ARG A 11 19.32 3.04 -11.53
N ILE A 12 20.27 3.79 -11.02
CA ILE A 12 20.05 5.17 -10.54
C ILE A 12 19.87 6.04 -11.78
N GLY A 13 18.73 6.17 -12.30
CA GLY A 13 18.47 6.91 -13.53
C GLY A 13 17.08 6.67 -14.06
N VAL A 14 16.33 5.78 -13.40
CA VAL A 14 14.94 5.51 -13.77
C VAL A 14 14.01 6.63 -13.28
N HIS A 15 14.46 7.44 -12.29
CA HIS A 15 13.75 8.59 -11.80
C HIS A 15 14.71 9.76 -11.58
N ASP A 16 14.50 10.87 -12.27
CA ASP A 16 15.23 12.14 -12.13
C ASP A 16 15.30 12.64 -10.68
N PHE A 17 14.36 12.18 -9.84
CA PHE A 17 14.29 12.53 -8.42
C PHE A 17 15.54 12.14 -7.62
N TYR A 18 16.21 11.04 -7.97
CA TYR A 18 17.40 10.54 -7.27
C TYR A 18 18.72 10.98 -7.94
N ASP A 19 18.67 11.69 -9.04
CA ASP A 19 19.85 12.08 -9.83
C ASP A 19 20.86 12.92 -9.03
N HIS A 20 20.38 13.71 -8.08
CA HIS A 20 21.25 14.55 -7.24
C HIS A 20 22.04 13.77 -6.18
N TRP A 21 21.70 12.49 -5.93
CA TRP A 21 22.44 11.62 -5.01
C TRP A 21 23.38 10.63 -5.71
N LYS A 22 23.46 10.65 -7.04
CA LYS A 22 24.26 9.69 -7.81
C LYS A 22 25.72 9.62 -7.36
N ASP A 23 26.30 10.75 -7.01
CA ASP A 23 27.70 10.85 -6.59
C ASP A 23 27.93 10.41 -5.13
N GLU A 24 26.86 10.28 -4.34
CA GLU A 24 26.90 9.89 -2.93
C GLU A 24 26.69 8.38 -2.76
N VAL A 25 26.15 7.71 -3.78
CA VAL A 25 25.83 6.27 -3.70
C VAL A 25 27.02 5.45 -4.21
N PRO A 26 27.53 4.46 -3.45
CA PRO A 26 28.58 3.57 -3.91
C PRO A 26 28.18 2.82 -5.19
N ASN A 27 29.16 2.56 -6.07
CA ASN A 27 28.92 1.80 -7.30
C ASN A 27 28.46 0.34 -7.06
N GLU A 28 28.79 -0.22 -5.91
CA GLU A 28 28.32 -1.53 -5.46
C GLU A 28 27.83 -1.40 -4.02
N ILE A 29 26.64 -1.95 -3.79
CA ILE A 29 26.03 -2.06 -2.47
C ILE A 29 25.69 -3.52 -2.25
N ASP A 30 26.14 -4.11 -1.14
CA ASP A 30 25.61 -5.39 -0.68
C ASP A 30 24.24 -5.11 -0.04
N ALA A 31 23.17 -5.42 -0.77
CA ALA A 31 21.82 -5.29 -0.25
C ALA A 31 21.55 -6.40 0.76
N ASP A 32 21.25 -6.01 1.99
CA ASP A 32 20.90 -6.91 3.10
C ASP A 32 19.43 -6.79 3.54
N ALA A 33 18.70 -5.81 2.97
CA ALA A 33 17.27 -5.67 3.15
C ALA A 33 16.47 -6.59 2.19
N GLU A 34 15.27 -6.95 2.60
CA GLU A 34 14.36 -7.74 1.79
C GLU A 34 13.83 -6.92 0.61
N ASP A 35 14.03 -7.45 -0.59
CA ASP A 35 13.55 -6.87 -1.84
C ASP A 35 12.35 -7.61 -2.45
N MET A 36 11.97 -8.75 -1.85
CA MET A 36 10.84 -9.55 -2.29
C MET A 36 10.06 -10.12 -1.10
N VAL A 37 8.75 -9.95 -1.14
CA VAL A 37 7.80 -10.55 -0.19
C VAL A 37 6.75 -11.34 -0.96
N ILE A 38 6.49 -12.59 -0.55
CA ILE A 38 5.35 -13.41 -0.96
C ILE A 38 4.71 -13.93 0.32
N SER A 39 3.48 -13.50 0.58
CA SER A 39 2.77 -13.85 1.82
C SER A 39 1.36 -14.32 1.52
N THR A 40 0.87 -15.26 2.34
CA THR A 40 -0.53 -15.65 2.40
C THR A 40 -1.14 -15.08 3.67
N LEU A 41 -2.22 -14.31 3.52
CA LEU A 41 -2.94 -13.67 4.61
C LEU A 41 -4.25 -14.43 4.87
N LYS A 42 -4.51 -14.75 6.14
CA LYS A 42 -5.81 -15.30 6.57
C LYS A 42 -6.53 -14.26 7.41
N PHE A 43 -7.72 -13.90 6.98
CA PHE A 43 -8.55 -12.94 7.71
C PHE A 43 -9.45 -13.66 8.72
N LYS A 44 -9.83 -12.96 9.81
CA LYS A 44 -10.70 -13.49 10.88
C LYS A 44 -12.08 -13.94 10.36
N ASN A 45 -12.56 -13.35 9.26
CA ASN A 45 -13.82 -13.73 8.60
C ASN A 45 -13.69 -14.95 7.67
N GLY A 46 -12.50 -15.57 7.59
CA GLY A 46 -12.23 -16.75 6.76
C GLY A 46 -11.78 -16.44 5.33
N ALA A 47 -11.73 -15.18 4.91
CA ALA A 47 -11.15 -14.82 3.63
C ALA A 47 -9.64 -15.14 3.61
N VAL A 48 -9.11 -15.37 2.42
CA VAL A 48 -7.68 -15.62 2.18
C VAL A 48 -7.19 -14.65 1.13
N GLY A 49 -6.06 -14.00 1.40
CA GLY A 49 -5.39 -13.12 0.47
C GLY A 49 -3.96 -13.57 0.18
N GLN A 50 -3.42 -13.09 -0.93
CA GLN A 50 -2.02 -13.18 -1.26
C GLN A 50 -1.47 -11.77 -1.46
N TRP A 51 -0.34 -11.50 -0.82
CA TRP A 51 0.42 -10.29 -1.04
C TRP A 51 1.78 -10.64 -1.63
N THR A 52 2.10 -9.99 -2.75
CA THR A 52 3.36 -10.19 -3.45
C THR A 52 3.94 -8.82 -3.79
N SER A 53 5.18 -8.58 -3.40
CA SER A 53 5.93 -7.36 -3.69
C SER A 53 7.34 -7.73 -4.17
N PHE A 54 7.78 -7.10 -5.27
CA PHE A 54 9.11 -7.27 -5.84
C PHE A 54 9.71 -5.91 -6.17
N TYR A 55 10.71 -5.50 -5.43
CA TYR A 55 11.44 -4.25 -5.68
C TYR A 55 12.65 -4.45 -6.59
N ALA A 56 13.28 -5.62 -6.56
CA ALA A 56 14.44 -5.95 -7.39
C ALA A 56 14.11 -6.64 -8.71
N ALA A 57 12.82 -6.75 -9.08
CA ALA A 57 12.42 -7.36 -10.34
C ALA A 57 12.92 -6.58 -11.55
N HIS A 58 13.55 -7.29 -12.51
CA HIS A 58 13.95 -6.73 -13.79
C HIS A 58 12.80 -6.75 -14.79
N GLY A 59 12.76 -5.77 -15.68
CA GLY A 59 11.78 -5.68 -16.75
C GLY A 59 10.62 -4.75 -16.45
N GLN A 60 9.45 -5.06 -16.97
CA GLN A 60 8.28 -4.22 -16.84
C GLN A 60 7.70 -4.33 -15.41
N ALA A 61 7.56 -3.19 -14.75
CA ALA A 61 6.81 -3.12 -13.50
C ALA A 61 5.33 -3.45 -13.73
N THR A 62 4.77 -4.34 -12.92
CA THR A 62 3.35 -4.67 -12.92
C THR A 62 2.76 -4.41 -11.55
N GLN A 63 1.59 -3.77 -11.55
CA GLN A 63 0.75 -3.64 -10.37
C GLN A 63 -0.60 -4.29 -10.67
N TYR A 64 -0.99 -5.23 -9.85
CA TYR A 64 -2.22 -5.99 -10.04
C TYR A 64 -2.88 -6.25 -8.70
N GLY A 65 -4.19 -6.05 -8.65
CA GLY A 65 -5.03 -6.43 -7.52
C GLY A 65 -6.33 -7.04 -8.02
N MET A 66 -6.88 -7.98 -7.24
CA MET A 66 -8.17 -8.59 -7.51
C MET A 66 -8.81 -9.04 -6.20
N ILE A 67 -10.07 -8.73 -6.01
CA ILE A 67 -10.87 -9.20 -4.90
C ILE A 67 -11.98 -10.10 -5.47
N TYR A 68 -12.00 -11.36 -5.08
CA TYR A 68 -13.04 -12.30 -5.46
C TYR A 68 -14.09 -12.42 -4.35
N GLY A 69 -15.34 -12.24 -4.69
CA GLY A 69 -16.49 -12.45 -3.83
C GLY A 69 -17.40 -13.57 -4.34
N SER A 70 -18.47 -13.84 -3.60
CA SER A 70 -19.45 -14.89 -3.95
C SER A 70 -20.36 -14.53 -5.13
N LYS A 71 -20.34 -13.31 -5.62
CA LYS A 71 -21.23 -12.80 -6.69
C LYS A 71 -20.46 -12.11 -7.81
N GLY A 72 -19.14 -12.22 -7.82
CA GLY A 72 -18.29 -11.54 -8.81
C GLY A 72 -16.94 -11.15 -8.26
N SER A 73 -16.30 -10.19 -8.90
CA SER A 73 -14.97 -9.72 -8.52
C SER A 73 -14.83 -8.21 -8.66
N ILE A 74 -13.86 -7.65 -7.94
CA ILE A 74 -13.46 -6.24 -8.05
C ILE A 74 -11.99 -6.18 -8.45
N THR A 75 -11.70 -5.49 -9.55
CA THR A 75 -10.36 -5.06 -9.91
C THR A 75 -10.19 -3.62 -9.43
N PRO A 76 -9.44 -3.37 -8.35
CA PRO A 76 -9.24 -2.02 -7.83
C PRO A 76 -8.44 -1.17 -8.82
N ALA A 77 -8.53 0.14 -8.66
CA ALA A 77 -7.68 1.09 -9.38
C ALA A 77 -6.19 0.77 -9.13
N LYS A 78 -5.37 0.87 -10.17
CA LYS A 78 -3.99 0.35 -10.13
C LYS A 78 -3.02 1.15 -9.27
N ASN A 79 -3.32 2.41 -8.97
CA ASN A 79 -2.43 3.25 -8.17
C ASN A 79 -3.11 4.58 -7.80
N ARG A 80 -2.31 5.52 -7.27
CA ARG A 80 -2.73 6.87 -6.90
C ARG A 80 -3.06 7.79 -8.09
N ARG A 81 -3.09 7.28 -9.32
CA ARG A 81 -3.46 8.06 -10.52
C ARG A 81 -4.97 8.21 -10.70
N GLY A 82 -5.76 7.44 -9.93
CA GLY A 82 -7.20 7.43 -10.02
C GLY A 82 -7.70 6.74 -11.28
N ASP A 83 -7.00 5.70 -11.73
CA ASP A 83 -7.46 4.81 -12.79
C ASP A 83 -8.82 4.19 -12.39
N GLU A 84 -9.60 3.76 -13.38
CA GLU A 84 -10.91 3.17 -13.16
C GLU A 84 -10.80 1.86 -12.36
N LEU A 85 -11.69 1.71 -11.40
CA LEU A 85 -11.97 0.40 -10.83
C LEU A 85 -12.99 -0.35 -11.71
N THR A 86 -12.96 -1.67 -11.70
CA THR A 86 -13.93 -2.50 -12.41
C THR A 86 -14.60 -3.46 -11.44
N VAL A 87 -15.93 -3.51 -11.46
CA VAL A 87 -16.76 -4.49 -10.78
C VAL A 87 -17.31 -5.46 -11.81
N THR A 88 -16.99 -6.74 -11.70
CA THR A 88 -17.57 -7.78 -12.55
C THR A 88 -18.62 -8.55 -11.75
N ILE A 89 -19.87 -8.53 -12.21
CA ILE A 89 -21.00 -9.19 -11.53
C ILE A 89 -21.42 -10.41 -12.33
N ASP A 90 -21.59 -11.54 -11.66
CA ASP A 90 -22.03 -12.78 -12.28
C ASP A 90 -23.39 -12.60 -12.98
N GLY A 91 -23.45 -13.01 -14.24
CA GLY A 91 -24.65 -12.87 -15.07
C GLY A 91 -24.91 -11.46 -15.66
N VAL A 92 -24.15 -10.46 -15.26
CA VAL A 92 -24.24 -9.08 -15.79
C VAL A 92 -23.02 -8.72 -16.64
N GLY A 93 -21.81 -8.99 -16.11
CA GLY A 93 -20.53 -8.66 -16.75
C GLY A 93 -19.79 -7.52 -16.04
N PRO A 94 -18.75 -6.97 -16.69
CA PRO A 94 -17.95 -5.88 -16.12
C PRO A 94 -18.65 -4.54 -16.21
N ILE A 95 -18.55 -3.76 -15.13
CA ILE A 95 -19.00 -2.37 -14.97
C ILE A 95 -17.80 -1.56 -14.52
N SER A 96 -17.49 -0.42 -15.12
CA SER A 96 -16.32 0.39 -14.78
C SER A 96 -16.56 1.88 -14.91
N GLY A 97 -15.62 2.68 -14.41
CA GLY A 97 -15.72 4.14 -14.46
C GLY A 97 -16.93 4.67 -13.72
N ASP A 98 -17.58 5.67 -14.27
CA ASP A 98 -18.75 6.31 -13.66
C ASP A 98 -19.98 5.39 -13.54
N GLU A 99 -20.07 4.35 -14.35
CA GLU A 99 -21.16 3.36 -14.23
C GLU A 99 -21.15 2.62 -12.87
N VAL A 100 -19.97 2.51 -12.24
CA VAL A 100 -19.85 1.92 -10.89
C VAL A 100 -20.59 2.75 -9.85
N LEU A 101 -20.73 4.05 -10.06
CA LEU A 101 -21.43 4.94 -9.14
C LEU A 101 -22.94 4.62 -9.02
N GLU A 102 -23.52 3.97 -10.04
CA GLU A 102 -24.90 3.49 -9.99
C GLU A 102 -25.10 2.35 -8.96
N LEU A 103 -24.02 1.62 -8.65
CA LEU A 103 -24.03 0.57 -7.62
C LEU A 103 -23.96 1.14 -6.20
N VAL A 104 -23.52 2.38 -6.06
CA VAL A 104 -23.33 3.10 -4.79
C VAL A 104 -23.94 4.50 -4.88
N PRO A 105 -25.28 4.61 -4.99
CA PRO A 105 -25.96 5.88 -5.25
C PRO A 105 -25.73 6.93 -4.15
N ASP A 106 -25.48 6.50 -2.91
CA ASP A 106 -25.27 7.37 -1.76
C ASP A 106 -23.79 7.79 -1.57
N PHE A 107 -22.89 7.33 -2.43
CA PHE A 107 -21.48 7.72 -2.36
C PHE A 107 -21.29 9.15 -2.88
N HIS A 108 -20.74 10.01 -2.03
CA HIS A 108 -20.33 11.37 -2.36
C HIS A 108 -18.99 11.69 -1.68
N LEU A 109 -18.17 12.47 -2.36
CA LEU A 109 -16.98 13.06 -1.77
C LEU A 109 -17.37 14.26 -0.90
N ASP A 110 -16.63 14.49 0.16
CA ASP A 110 -16.72 15.70 0.97
C ASP A 110 -16.38 16.96 0.15
N GLU A 111 -16.72 18.13 0.67
CA GLU A 111 -16.60 19.41 -0.04
C GLU A 111 -15.18 19.67 -0.57
N LEU A 112 -14.14 19.45 0.24
CA LEU A 112 -12.77 19.73 -0.19
C LEU A 112 -12.27 18.74 -1.25
N PRO A 113 -12.37 17.41 -1.08
CA PRO A 113 -12.08 16.45 -2.15
C PRO A 113 -12.88 16.72 -3.42
N ALA A 114 -14.19 16.98 -3.33
CA ALA A 114 -15.03 17.29 -4.48
C ALA A 114 -14.51 18.49 -5.27
N ARG A 115 -14.09 19.54 -4.57
CA ARG A 115 -13.50 20.74 -5.18
C ARG A 115 -12.12 20.49 -5.81
N LEU A 116 -11.29 19.68 -5.18
CA LEU A 116 -9.95 19.35 -5.68
C LEU A 116 -10.00 18.42 -6.91
N PHE A 117 -10.92 17.48 -6.91
CA PHE A 117 -11.06 16.51 -8.00
C PHE A 117 -12.09 16.89 -9.06
N GLY A 118 -12.89 17.92 -8.80
CA GLY A 118 -13.77 18.54 -9.80
C GLY A 118 -15.20 18.00 -9.86
N SER A 119 -15.55 17.04 -8.99
CA SER A 119 -16.92 16.53 -8.82
C SER A 119 -17.06 15.91 -7.44
N ASP A 120 -18.26 15.90 -6.90
CA ASP A 120 -18.59 15.20 -5.65
C ASP A 120 -18.84 13.69 -5.87
N ARG A 121 -18.98 13.26 -7.13
CA ARG A 121 -19.09 11.85 -7.52
C ARG A 121 -18.16 11.57 -8.68
N LEU A 122 -17.21 10.66 -8.47
CA LEU A 122 -16.19 10.27 -9.44
C LEU A 122 -15.97 8.76 -9.40
N GLY A 123 -15.99 8.08 -10.55
CA GLY A 123 -15.52 6.71 -10.72
C GLY A 123 -14.02 6.64 -11.04
N SER A 124 -13.44 7.76 -11.49
CA SER A 124 -12.00 7.91 -11.73
C SER A 124 -11.63 9.38 -11.83
N TYR A 125 -10.36 9.72 -11.72
CA TYR A 125 -9.89 11.10 -11.92
C TYR A 125 -8.68 11.23 -12.85
N ASN A 126 -8.02 10.14 -13.20
CA ASN A 126 -6.94 10.01 -14.20
C ASN A 126 -5.97 11.21 -14.25
N ARG A 127 -5.25 11.45 -13.16
CA ARG A 127 -4.25 12.53 -13.06
C ARG A 127 -2.83 11.99 -13.07
N PRO A 128 -1.82 12.80 -13.46
CA PRO A 128 -0.43 12.45 -13.23
C PRO A 128 -0.16 12.12 -11.75
N THR A 129 0.64 11.10 -11.47
CA THR A 129 0.90 10.63 -10.10
C THR A 129 1.39 11.75 -9.17
N GLY A 130 2.29 12.62 -9.63
CA GLY A 130 2.82 13.73 -8.83
C GLY A 130 1.77 14.77 -8.42
N ASP A 131 0.76 15.02 -9.25
CA ASP A 131 -0.34 15.93 -8.91
C ASP A 131 -1.32 15.25 -7.95
N SER A 132 -1.61 13.96 -8.19
CA SER A 132 -2.45 13.18 -7.27
C SER A 132 -1.83 13.09 -5.88
N ASP A 133 -0.52 12.81 -5.78
CA ASP A 133 0.19 12.75 -4.50
C ASP A 133 0.10 14.06 -3.72
N ARG A 134 0.26 15.21 -4.39
CA ARG A 134 0.13 16.52 -3.73
C ARG A 134 -1.26 16.74 -3.16
N PHE A 135 -2.31 16.34 -3.89
CA PHE A 135 -3.69 16.49 -3.41
C PHE A 135 -3.99 15.54 -2.26
N LEU A 136 -3.57 14.27 -2.36
CA LEU A 136 -3.78 13.28 -1.31
C LEU A 136 -3.08 13.70 -0.01
N VAL A 137 -1.81 14.09 -0.08
CA VAL A 137 -1.06 14.59 1.09
C VAL A 137 -1.70 15.88 1.65
N ALA A 138 -2.19 16.78 0.80
CA ALA A 138 -2.87 17.98 1.26
C ALA A 138 -4.18 17.67 1.99
N LEU A 139 -4.92 16.64 1.55
CA LEU A 139 -6.13 16.17 2.23
C LEU A 139 -5.83 15.57 3.61
N GLU A 140 -4.77 14.77 3.73
CA GLU A 140 -4.34 14.19 5.00
C GLU A 140 -3.99 15.29 6.02
N TYR A 141 -3.21 16.32 5.61
CA TYR A 141 -2.90 17.47 6.46
C TYR A 141 -4.14 18.30 6.81
N TYR A 142 -5.05 18.46 5.87
CA TYR A 142 -6.30 19.18 6.12
C TYR A 142 -7.16 18.45 7.14
N GLU A 143 -7.37 17.15 6.96
CA GLU A 143 -8.12 16.31 7.92
C GLU A 143 -7.50 16.38 9.31
N LEU A 144 -6.17 16.19 9.42
CA LEU A 144 -5.48 16.32 10.71
C LEU A 144 -5.71 17.70 11.34
N GLY A 145 -5.64 18.77 10.55
CA GLY A 145 -5.92 20.13 11.02
C GLY A 145 -7.34 20.31 11.54
N GLN A 146 -8.34 19.76 10.84
CA GLN A 146 -9.74 19.76 11.29
C GLN A 146 -9.91 18.95 12.59
N CYS A 147 -9.33 17.75 12.65
CA CYS A 147 -9.40 16.91 13.84
C CYS A 147 -8.80 17.61 15.08
N ILE A 148 -7.68 18.33 14.91
CA ILE A 148 -7.09 19.12 16.00
C ILE A 148 -8.03 20.26 16.43
N ALA A 149 -8.65 20.95 15.48
CA ALA A 149 -9.57 22.06 15.77
C ALA A 149 -10.85 21.61 16.48
N ASP A 150 -11.38 20.45 16.06
CA ASP A 150 -12.67 19.94 16.52
C ASP A 150 -12.53 18.95 17.70
N GLY A 151 -11.31 18.58 18.09
CA GLY A 151 -11.04 17.59 19.12
C GLY A 151 -11.49 16.17 18.75
N THR A 152 -11.45 15.85 17.46
CA THR A 152 -11.80 14.52 16.88
C THR A 152 -10.56 13.73 16.51
N VAL A 153 -10.75 12.49 16.05
CA VAL A 153 -9.67 11.57 15.66
C VAL A 153 -9.70 11.42 14.14
N PRO A 154 -8.54 11.46 13.44
CA PRO A 154 -8.47 11.22 11.99
C PRO A 154 -8.96 9.81 11.62
N GLU A 155 -9.44 9.63 10.39
CA GLU A 155 -9.89 8.34 9.86
C GLU A 155 -8.80 7.28 9.95
N VAL A 156 -7.56 7.66 9.66
CA VAL A 156 -6.36 6.81 9.85
C VAL A 156 -5.53 7.40 10.99
N ASP A 157 -5.78 6.94 12.20
CA ASP A 157 -5.03 7.32 13.39
C ASP A 157 -3.75 6.50 13.59
N ALA A 158 -2.97 6.83 14.62
CA ALA A 158 -1.74 6.12 14.95
C ALA A 158 -1.97 4.64 15.30
N TYR A 159 -3.13 4.27 15.84
CA TYR A 159 -3.46 2.88 16.14
C TYR A 159 -3.73 2.09 14.87
N THR A 160 -4.41 2.69 13.91
CA THR A 160 -4.63 2.10 12.58
C THR A 160 -3.31 1.94 11.85
N GLY A 161 -2.47 2.99 11.80
CA GLY A 161 -1.14 2.92 11.19
C GLY A 161 -0.23 1.87 11.83
N ARG A 162 -0.28 1.71 13.17
CA ARG A 162 0.43 0.63 13.87
C ARG A 162 -0.01 -0.76 13.40
N LYS A 163 -1.31 -0.99 13.19
CA LYS A 163 -1.82 -2.27 12.67
C LYS A 163 -1.34 -2.56 11.25
N ASP A 164 -1.28 -1.54 10.42
CA ASP A 164 -0.77 -1.70 9.05
C ASP A 164 0.70 -2.10 9.05
N LEU A 165 1.52 -1.48 9.91
CA LEU A 165 2.91 -1.88 10.11
C LEU A 165 3.03 -3.30 10.68
N ALA A 166 2.15 -3.70 11.59
CA ALA A 166 2.15 -5.04 12.15
C ALA A 166 1.91 -6.13 11.10
N VAL A 167 1.14 -5.84 10.04
CA VAL A 167 0.98 -6.77 8.90
C VAL A 167 2.31 -6.98 8.17
N CYS A 168 3.05 -5.91 7.92
CA CYS A 168 4.37 -5.99 7.28
C CYS A 168 5.36 -6.78 8.14
N ASN A 169 5.44 -6.46 9.43
CA ASN A 169 6.33 -7.13 10.37
C ASN A 169 5.95 -8.60 10.56
N ALA A 170 4.66 -8.95 10.60
CA ALA A 170 4.21 -10.34 10.67
C ALA A 170 4.66 -11.17 9.46
N ALA A 171 4.70 -10.58 8.26
CA ALA A 171 5.19 -11.26 7.06
C ALA A 171 6.70 -11.55 7.15
N LEU A 172 7.50 -10.59 7.63
CA LEU A 172 8.93 -10.75 7.83
C LEU A 172 9.24 -11.74 8.95
N GLU A 173 8.58 -11.61 10.09
CA GLU A 173 8.72 -12.50 11.24
C GLU A 173 8.32 -13.94 10.90
N SER A 174 7.22 -14.12 10.14
CA SER A 174 6.78 -15.44 9.64
C SER A 174 7.85 -16.11 8.76
N SER A 175 8.59 -15.32 7.96
CA SER A 175 9.68 -15.83 7.13
C SER A 175 10.85 -16.36 7.98
N VAL A 176 11.22 -15.66 9.04
CA VAL A 176 12.32 -16.04 9.94
C VAL A 176 11.94 -17.24 10.79
N LEU A 177 10.72 -17.26 11.34
CA LEU A 177 10.23 -18.33 12.21
C LEU A 177 9.79 -19.59 11.44
N GLY A 178 9.56 -19.49 10.12
CA GLY A 178 9.07 -20.62 9.30
C GLY A 178 7.66 -21.09 9.68
N ARG A 179 6.85 -20.22 10.31
CA ARG A 179 5.46 -20.49 10.71
C ARG A 179 4.55 -19.30 10.48
N PRO A 180 3.22 -19.50 10.47
CA PRO A 180 2.29 -18.37 10.54
C PRO A 180 2.51 -17.53 11.81
N VAL A 181 2.40 -16.21 11.66
CA VAL A 181 2.45 -15.24 12.77
C VAL A 181 1.17 -14.42 12.72
N THR A 182 0.56 -14.21 13.87
CA THR A 182 -0.64 -13.39 14.00
C THR A 182 -0.28 -11.91 14.20
N ILE A 183 -1.18 -11.03 13.84
CA ILE A 183 -1.00 -9.59 14.10
C ILE A 183 -0.93 -9.33 15.61
N GLU A 184 -1.68 -10.09 16.41
CA GLU A 184 -1.69 -9.99 17.87
C GLU A 184 -0.31 -10.34 18.48
N GLU A 185 0.40 -11.37 17.94
CA GLU A 185 1.77 -11.69 18.39
C GLU A 185 2.74 -10.51 18.16
N ILE A 186 2.60 -9.80 17.03
CA ILE A 186 3.41 -8.62 16.75
C ILE A 186 3.03 -7.44 17.65
N GLU A 187 1.74 -7.15 17.77
CA GLU A 187 1.25 -6.03 18.59
C GLU A 187 1.58 -6.19 20.10
N ASN A 188 1.66 -7.44 20.57
CA ASN A 188 2.01 -7.78 21.96
C ASN A 188 3.51 -8.02 22.17
N GLU A 189 4.34 -7.87 21.14
CA GLU A 189 5.78 -8.11 21.19
C GLU A 189 6.14 -9.54 21.65
N GLU A 190 5.29 -10.54 21.32
CA GLU A 190 5.50 -11.95 21.67
C GLU A 190 6.63 -12.58 20.84
N THR A 191 6.97 -11.96 19.72
CA THR A 191 8.07 -12.36 18.84
C THR A 191 8.67 -11.14 18.13
N ALA A 192 10.00 -11.09 18.04
CA ALA A 192 10.79 -10.04 17.39
C ALA A 192 12.12 -10.59 16.83
N GLN A 193 12.09 -11.79 16.27
CA GLN A 193 13.31 -12.46 15.79
C GLN A 193 13.90 -11.77 14.56
N TYR A 194 13.04 -11.24 13.68
CA TYR A 194 13.46 -10.46 12.52
C TYR A 194 14.25 -9.21 12.94
N GLU A 195 13.77 -8.52 13.97
CA GLU A 195 14.37 -7.27 14.47
C GLU A 195 15.45 -7.49 15.54
N ALA A 196 15.76 -8.74 15.90
CA ALA A 196 16.66 -9.04 17.02
C ALA A 196 18.04 -8.37 16.92
N SER A 197 18.60 -8.27 15.71
CA SER A 197 19.89 -7.60 15.50
C SER A 197 19.80 -6.08 15.63
N ILE A 198 18.69 -5.48 15.22
CA ILE A 198 18.40 -4.04 15.35
C ILE A 198 18.18 -3.70 16.82
N ASN A 199 17.35 -4.47 17.49
CA ASN A 199 17.07 -4.30 18.93
C ASN A 199 18.34 -4.44 19.77
N ALA A 200 19.19 -5.42 19.47
CA ALA A 200 20.49 -5.58 20.13
C ALA A 200 21.43 -4.40 19.88
N HIS A 201 21.45 -3.83 18.67
CA HIS A 201 22.26 -2.66 18.34
C HIS A 201 21.84 -1.41 19.13
N TRP A 202 20.55 -1.20 19.30
CA TRP A 202 19.99 -0.04 19.98
C TRP A 202 19.74 -0.25 21.49
N ASN A 203 19.97 -1.47 22.01
CA ASN A 203 19.66 -1.86 23.40
C ASN A 203 18.19 -1.65 23.81
N ILE A 204 17.28 -2.02 22.93
CA ILE A 204 15.81 -1.99 23.14
C ILE A 204 15.22 -3.39 23.07
#